data_5a81b41dcbc33239f2507cc3a9425da9
#
_entry.id   5a81b41dcbc33239f2507cc3a9425da9
#
_cell.length_a   1.000
_cell.length_b   1.000
_cell.length_c   1.000
_cell.angle_alpha   90.00
_cell.angle_beta   90.00
_cell.angle_gamma   90.00
#
_symmetry.space_group_name_H-M   'P 1'
#
loop_
_entity.id
_entity.type
_entity.pdbx_description
1 polymer ?
#
loop_
_entity_poly.entity_id
_entity_poly.type
_entity_poly.pdbx_seq_one_letter_code
_entity_poly.pdbx_strand_id
1 'polypeptide(L)'
;MADFEEIINTRRSIREYDAKEVEDEKIEKILKAGMQAPGSRLGAEPWEFLIIKNKETLAKIGEIKPRVTNAPVAILLIANIERSFYKLVWQQEMSAAAENMLLEAVNLGLGGLWNGVAPEEERMNAIGEIVGLPKDENLKPFCIITLGYPAEGWENKFMDKFEESRIHYETY
;
A
#
# COMPACT_ATOMS: atom_id res chain seq x y z
N MET A 1 -13.37 0.18 18.19
CA MET A 1 -12.06 -0.05 17.55
C MET A 1 -11.80 -1.54 17.65
N ALA A 2 -11.42 -2.17 16.55
CA ALA A 2 -11.00 -3.56 16.60
C ALA A 2 -9.74 -3.70 17.47
N ASP A 3 -9.54 -4.87 18.08
CA ASP A 3 -8.30 -5.18 18.77
C ASP A 3 -7.16 -5.30 17.75
N PHE A 4 -5.94 -4.93 18.13
CA PHE A 4 -4.79 -4.98 17.24
C PHE A 4 -4.51 -6.39 16.71
N GLU A 5 -4.69 -7.40 17.56
CA GLU A 5 -4.57 -8.80 17.19
C GLU A 5 -5.63 -9.20 16.15
N GLU A 6 -6.87 -8.76 16.32
CA GLU A 6 -7.96 -8.97 15.37
C GLU A 6 -7.63 -8.37 13.99
N ILE A 7 -7.09 -7.13 13.96
CA ILE A 7 -6.71 -6.46 12.71
C ILE A 7 -5.68 -7.26 11.94
N ILE A 8 -4.60 -7.69 12.60
CA ILE A 8 -3.53 -8.49 11.97
C ILE A 8 -4.08 -9.82 11.44
N ASN A 9 -4.86 -10.51 12.26
CA ASN A 9 -5.37 -11.85 11.95
C ASN A 9 -6.45 -11.84 10.86
N THR A 10 -7.17 -10.74 10.69
CA THR A 10 -8.28 -10.64 9.73
C THR A 10 -7.93 -9.91 8.45
N ARG A 11 -6.84 -9.13 8.38
CA ARG A 11 -6.46 -8.41 7.16
C ARG A 11 -6.34 -9.36 5.97
N ARG A 12 -7.08 -9.08 4.91
CA ARG A 12 -7.04 -9.82 3.63
C ARG A 12 -6.85 -8.87 2.46
N SER A 13 -6.40 -9.42 1.33
CA SER A 13 -6.34 -8.69 0.07
C SER A 13 -7.74 -8.63 -0.54
N ILE A 14 -8.37 -7.47 -0.44
CA ILE A 14 -9.71 -7.20 -1.02
C ILE A 14 -9.53 -6.71 -2.45
N ARG A 15 -10.24 -7.31 -3.40
CA ARG A 15 -10.08 -7.05 -4.84
C ARG A 15 -11.33 -6.52 -5.51
N GLU A 16 -12.47 -6.61 -4.84
CA GLU A 16 -13.75 -6.08 -5.30
C GLU A 16 -14.31 -5.18 -4.20
N TYR A 17 -14.79 -4.03 -4.60
CA TYR A 17 -15.21 -2.98 -3.69
C TYR A 17 -16.65 -2.55 -3.98
N ASP A 18 -17.35 -2.12 -2.95
CA ASP A 18 -18.61 -1.40 -3.07
C ASP A 18 -18.39 -0.06 -3.79
N ALA A 19 -19.44 0.44 -4.43
CA ALA A 19 -19.40 1.75 -5.11
C ALA A 19 -19.31 2.94 -4.13
N LYS A 20 -19.40 2.69 -2.82
CA LYS A 20 -19.33 3.71 -1.79
C LYS A 20 -17.95 4.38 -1.79
N GLU A 21 -17.95 5.69 -1.79
CA GLU A 21 -16.72 6.49 -1.68
C GLU A 21 -16.05 6.31 -0.32
N VAL A 22 -14.72 6.39 -0.31
CA VAL A 22 -13.94 6.41 0.92
C VAL A 22 -13.80 7.85 1.39
N GLU A 23 -14.16 8.10 2.64
CA GLU A 23 -14.11 9.41 3.28
C GLU A 23 -12.66 9.93 3.38
N ASP A 24 -12.45 11.22 3.12
CA ASP A 24 -11.12 11.85 3.16
C ASP A 24 -10.46 11.71 4.54
N GLU A 25 -11.24 11.75 5.62
CA GLU A 25 -10.73 11.55 6.98
C GLU A 25 -10.14 10.13 7.19
N LYS A 26 -10.70 9.12 6.54
CA LYS A 26 -10.15 7.75 6.58
C LYS A 26 -8.85 7.66 5.79
N ILE A 27 -8.81 8.30 4.62
CA ILE A 27 -7.59 8.35 3.80
C ILE A 27 -6.47 9.04 4.60
N GLU A 28 -6.75 10.16 5.25
CA GLU A 28 -5.78 10.87 6.09
C GLU A 28 -5.23 9.99 7.23
N LYS A 29 -6.10 9.22 7.91
CA LYS A 29 -5.66 8.27 8.97
C LYS A 29 -4.75 7.19 8.41
N ILE A 30 -5.07 6.64 7.24
CA ILE A 30 -4.24 5.63 6.56
C ILE A 30 -2.87 6.21 6.19
N LEU A 31 -2.82 7.45 5.67
CA LEU A 31 -1.55 8.12 5.37
C LEU A 31 -0.72 8.33 6.65
N LYS A 32 -1.36 8.79 7.73
CA LYS A 32 -0.70 8.95 9.04
C LYS A 32 -0.11 7.62 9.55
N ALA A 33 -0.85 6.52 9.41
CA ALA A 33 -0.37 5.19 9.77
C ALA A 33 0.86 4.78 8.95
N GLY A 34 0.84 5.02 7.64
CA GLY A 34 1.99 4.79 6.77
C GLY A 34 3.23 5.58 7.20
N MET A 35 3.04 6.85 7.57
CA MET A 35 4.13 7.72 8.03
C MET A 35 4.69 7.34 9.42
N GLN A 36 4.04 6.45 10.17
CA GLN A 36 4.55 5.91 11.44
C GLN A 36 5.42 4.66 11.27
N ALA A 37 5.67 4.24 10.03
CA ALA A 37 6.54 3.11 9.77
C ALA A 37 7.99 3.40 10.21
N PRO A 38 8.74 2.37 10.64
CA PRO A 38 10.15 2.54 10.92
C PRO A 38 10.94 2.82 9.65
N GLY A 39 11.80 3.81 9.68
CA GLY A 39 12.81 4.09 8.66
C GLY A 39 14.20 3.77 9.16
N SER A 40 15.19 3.80 8.30
CA SER A 40 16.60 3.56 8.64
C SER A 40 17.17 4.63 9.57
N ARG A 41 16.62 5.83 9.58
CA ARG A 41 16.96 6.92 10.48
C ARG A 41 15.78 7.90 10.59
N LEU A 42 15.51 8.37 11.80
CA LEU A 42 14.48 9.37 12.05
C LEU A 42 14.77 10.67 11.28
N GLY A 43 13.77 11.16 10.56
CA GLY A 43 13.88 12.36 9.71
C GLY A 43 14.48 12.11 8.32
N ALA A 44 14.69 10.83 7.96
CA ALA A 44 15.22 10.42 6.64
C ALA A 44 14.31 9.37 5.97
N GLU A 45 12.99 9.53 6.15
CA GLU A 45 11.99 8.63 5.59
C GLU A 45 11.76 8.93 4.11
N PRO A 46 11.77 7.89 3.23
CA PRO A 46 11.71 8.08 1.79
C PRO A 46 10.31 8.25 1.22
N TRP A 47 9.25 7.96 1.97
CA TRP A 47 7.91 7.85 1.43
C TRP A 47 7.29 9.18 1.03
N GLU A 48 6.67 9.15 -0.14
CA GLU A 48 5.73 10.12 -0.63
C GLU A 48 4.47 9.39 -1.10
N PHE A 49 3.32 10.03 -1.01
CA PHE A 49 2.04 9.41 -1.29
C PHE A 49 1.27 10.25 -2.30
N LEU A 50 0.80 9.62 -3.38
CA LEU A 50 -0.07 10.24 -4.35
C LEU A 50 -1.46 9.59 -4.29
N ILE A 51 -2.47 10.36 -3.92
CA ILE A 51 -3.86 9.91 -3.83
C ILE A 51 -4.50 10.05 -5.21
N ILE A 52 -5.13 8.98 -5.71
CA ILE A 52 -5.75 8.91 -7.03
C ILE A 52 -7.21 8.51 -6.87
N LYS A 53 -8.13 9.44 -7.18
CA LYS A 53 -9.58 9.25 -7.21
C LYS A 53 -10.15 9.44 -8.62
N ASN A 54 -9.37 10.03 -9.53
CA ASN A 54 -9.79 10.28 -10.89
C ASN A 54 -9.96 8.97 -11.66
N LYS A 55 -11.17 8.68 -12.14
CA LYS A 55 -11.52 7.44 -12.82
C LYS A 55 -10.73 7.19 -14.10
N GLU A 56 -10.38 8.24 -14.85
CA GLU A 56 -9.59 8.11 -16.08
C GLU A 56 -8.15 7.71 -15.75
N THR A 57 -7.56 8.28 -14.69
CA THR A 57 -6.23 7.92 -14.21
C THR A 57 -6.21 6.49 -13.68
N LEU A 58 -7.23 6.09 -12.88
CA LEU A 58 -7.37 4.72 -12.41
C LEU A 58 -7.53 3.73 -13.57
N ALA A 59 -8.28 4.08 -14.60
CA ALA A 59 -8.44 3.25 -15.79
C ALA A 59 -7.12 3.07 -16.56
N LYS A 60 -6.36 4.14 -16.79
CA LYS A 60 -5.04 4.07 -17.43
C LYS A 60 -4.05 3.21 -16.64
N ILE A 61 -4.02 3.38 -15.31
CA ILE A 61 -3.22 2.51 -14.45
C ILE A 61 -3.71 1.07 -14.54
N GLY A 62 -5.02 0.86 -14.67
CA GLY A 62 -5.66 -0.43 -14.84
C GLY A 62 -5.21 -1.21 -16.08
N GLU A 63 -4.76 -0.56 -17.14
CA GLU A 63 -4.17 -1.23 -18.31
C GLU A 63 -2.89 -1.99 -17.95
N ILE A 64 -2.16 -1.51 -16.92
CA ILE A 64 -0.93 -2.12 -16.39
C ILE A 64 -1.23 -3.01 -15.18
N LYS A 65 -2.12 -2.56 -14.30
CA LYS A 65 -2.52 -3.21 -13.04
C LYS A 65 -4.05 -3.33 -12.96
N PRO A 66 -4.65 -4.34 -13.61
CA PRO A 66 -6.11 -4.42 -13.80
C PRO A 66 -6.94 -4.25 -12.52
N ARG A 67 -6.44 -4.71 -11.37
CA ARG A 67 -7.13 -4.62 -10.09
C ARG A 67 -7.31 -3.19 -9.56
N VAL A 68 -6.55 -2.23 -10.09
CA VAL A 68 -6.65 -0.82 -9.68
C VAL A 68 -7.94 -0.19 -10.19
N THR A 69 -8.45 -0.61 -11.33
CA THR A 69 -9.67 -0.06 -11.95
C THR A 69 -10.91 -0.24 -11.07
N ASN A 70 -10.95 -1.31 -10.25
CA ASN A 70 -12.12 -1.64 -9.43
C ASN A 70 -12.22 -0.84 -8.13
N ALA A 71 -11.21 -0.04 -7.79
CA ALA A 71 -11.17 0.67 -6.53
C ALA A 71 -11.71 2.10 -6.64
N PRO A 72 -12.46 2.60 -5.64
CA PRO A 72 -12.88 4.00 -5.59
C PRO A 72 -11.72 4.96 -5.35
N VAL A 73 -10.64 4.49 -4.73
CA VAL A 73 -9.42 5.26 -4.49
C VAL A 73 -8.20 4.35 -4.48
N ALA A 74 -7.09 4.88 -4.99
CA ALA A 74 -5.79 4.26 -4.93
C ALA A 74 -4.77 5.25 -4.37
N ILE A 75 -3.76 4.74 -3.66
CA ILE A 75 -2.63 5.52 -3.17
C ILE A 75 -1.36 4.92 -3.77
N LEU A 76 -0.69 5.68 -4.64
CA LEU A 76 0.62 5.32 -5.14
C LEU A 76 1.68 5.73 -4.10
N LEU A 77 2.42 4.76 -3.61
CA LEU A 77 3.58 4.97 -2.76
C LEU A 77 4.80 5.20 -3.66
N ILE A 78 5.48 6.32 -3.46
CA ILE A 78 6.66 6.72 -4.21
C ILE A 78 7.80 6.86 -3.20
N ALA A 79 8.92 6.20 -3.45
CA ALA A 79 10.13 6.44 -2.67
C ALA A 79 10.91 7.61 -3.25
N ASN A 80 11.23 8.58 -2.42
CA ASN A 80 12.26 9.57 -2.69
C ASN A 80 13.58 9.07 -2.07
N ILE A 81 14.40 8.40 -2.89
CA ILE A 81 15.62 7.73 -2.41
C ILE A 81 16.65 8.72 -1.87
N GLU A 82 16.63 9.96 -2.34
CA GLU A 82 17.52 11.00 -1.84
C GLU A 82 17.29 11.27 -0.34
N ARG A 83 16.07 11.11 0.13
CA ARG A 83 15.72 11.27 1.54
C ARG A 83 16.08 10.07 2.41
N SER A 84 16.22 8.87 1.82
CA SER A 84 16.59 7.67 2.58
C SER A 84 18.03 7.74 3.08
N PHE A 85 18.23 7.52 4.37
CA PHE A 85 19.58 7.48 4.97
C PHE A 85 20.41 6.32 4.43
N TYR A 86 19.79 5.14 4.28
CA TYR A 86 20.44 3.96 3.72
C TYR A 86 19.72 3.53 2.44
N LYS A 87 20.21 4.07 1.33
CA LYS A 87 19.57 3.97 0.01
C LYS A 87 19.27 2.53 -0.46
N LEU A 88 20.01 1.54 0.02
CA LEU A 88 19.82 0.14 -0.38
C LEU A 88 18.57 -0.52 0.21
N VAL A 89 18.00 0.03 1.30
CA VAL A 89 16.85 -0.56 2.01
C VAL A 89 15.54 0.18 1.76
N TRP A 90 15.48 1.12 0.83
CA TRP A 90 14.28 1.91 0.58
C TRP A 90 13.02 1.07 0.35
N GLN A 91 13.14 -0.10 -0.30
CA GLN A 91 12.00 -0.99 -0.52
C GLN A 91 11.48 -1.59 0.80
N GLN A 92 12.36 -1.86 1.75
CA GLN A 92 11.97 -2.35 3.08
C GLN A 92 11.22 -1.27 3.86
N GLU A 93 11.70 -0.03 3.84
CA GLU A 93 11.05 1.12 4.45
C GLU A 93 9.66 1.35 3.85
N MET A 94 9.56 1.35 2.51
CA MET A 94 8.28 1.48 1.81
C MET A 94 7.32 0.33 2.11
N SER A 95 7.84 -0.89 2.30
CA SER A 95 7.04 -2.06 2.66
C SER A 95 6.43 -1.94 4.05
N ALA A 96 7.19 -1.43 5.01
CA ALA A 96 6.69 -1.17 6.36
C ALA A 96 5.56 -0.12 6.35
N ALA A 97 5.73 0.96 5.58
CA ALA A 97 4.69 1.97 5.41
C ALA A 97 3.43 1.39 4.77
N ALA A 98 3.57 0.60 3.70
CA ALA A 98 2.45 -0.02 3.01
C ALA A 98 1.68 -0.99 3.92
N GLU A 99 2.35 -1.80 4.75
CA GLU A 99 1.66 -2.70 5.67
C GLU A 99 0.90 -1.93 6.77
N ASN A 100 1.49 -0.89 7.36
CA ASN A 100 0.78 -0.03 8.30
C ASN A 100 -0.51 0.56 7.69
N MET A 101 -0.45 0.99 6.43
CA MET A 101 -1.62 1.52 5.72
C MET A 101 -2.71 0.45 5.54
N LEU A 102 -2.32 -0.79 5.20
CA LEU A 102 -3.25 -1.90 5.03
C LEU A 102 -3.90 -2.32 6.35
N LEU A 103 -3.16 -2.31 7.45
CA LEU A 103 -3.70 -2.59 8.79
C LEU A 103 -4.68 -1.50 9.24
N GLU A 104 -4.34 -0.23 9.03
CA GLU A 104 -5.23 0.88 9.36
C GLU A 104 -6.49 0.87 8.49
N ALA A 105 -6.41 0.45 7.23
CA ALA A 105 -7.60 0.27 6.39
C ALA A 105 -8.58 -0.71 7.02
N VAL A 106 -8.10 -1.86 7.54
CA VAL A 106 -8.94 -2.84 8.26
C VAL A 106 -9.53 -2.23 9.52
N ASN A 107 -8.74 -1.52 10.33
CA ASN A 107 -9.20 -0.83 11.54
C ASN A 107 -10.35 0.15 11.26
N LEU A 108 -10.35 0.75 10.08
CA LEU A 108 -11.38 1.70 9.63
C LEU A 108 -12.57 1.04 8.90
N GLY A 109 -12.63 -0.30 8.86
CA GLY A 109 -13.68 -1.05 8.19
C GLY A 109 -13.57 -1.06 6.66
N LEU A 110 -12.37 -0.79 6.13
CA LEU A 110 -12.07 -0.83 4.70
C LEU A 110 -11.35 -2.13 4.33
N GLY A 111 -11.36 -2.43 3.05
CA GLY A 111 -10.48 -3.39 2.42
C GLY A 111 -9.35 -2.70 1.66
N GLY A 112 -8.23 -3.39 1.54
CA GLY A 112 -7.10 -2.91 0.75
C GLY A 112 -6.43 -4.01 -0.05
N LEU A 113 -5.73 -3.62 -1.12
CA LEU A 113 -4.91 -4.52 -1.91
C LEU A 113 -3.58 -3.86 -2.25
N TRP A 114 -2.51 -4.59 -2.03
CA TRP A 114 -1.18 -4.23 -2.51
C TRP A 114 -1.01 -4.63 -3.99
N ASN A 115 -0.88 -3.65 -4.85
CA ASN A 115 -0.52 -3.84 -6.25
C ASN A 115 0.96 -3.46 -6.44
N GLY A 116 1.84 -4.46 -6.57
CA GLY A 116 3.28 -4.23 -6.75
C GLY A 116 3.59 -3.49 -8.04
N VAL A 117 4.48 -2.49 -7.96
CA VAL A 117 5.00 -1.73 -9.10
C VAL A 117 6.50 -2.00 -9.24
N ALA A 118 7.28 -1.69 -8.22
CA ALA A 118 8.69 -2.08 -8.15
C ALA A 118 8.82 -3.62 -7.96
N PRO A 119 9.97 -4.22 -8.35
CA PRO A 119 11.20 -3.59 -8.87
C PRO A 119 11.25 -3.45 -10.41
N GLU A 120 10.19 -3.74 -11.14
CA GLU A 120 10.19 -3.74 -12.60
C GLU A 120 10.23 -2.33 -13.17
N GLU A 121 11.37 -1.94 -13.73
CA GLU A 121 11.62 -0.56 -14.23
C GLU A 121 10.62 -0.10 -15.28
N GLU A 122 10.25 -0.96 -16.25
CA GLU A 122 9.24 -0.63 -17.27
C GLU A 122 7.92 -0.24 -16.63
N ARG A 123 7.48 -1.02 -15.63
CA ARG A 123 6.25 -0.75 -14.89
C ARG A 123 6.33 0.53 -14.08
N MET A 124 7.46 0.75 -13.40
CA MET A 124 7.70 1.97 -12.63
C MET A 124 7.63 3.20 -13.52
N ASN A 125 8.28 3.17 -14.67
CA ASN A 125 8.29 4.27 -15.63
C ASN A 125 6.88 4.52 -16.20
N ALA A 126 6.19 3.47 -16.64
CA ALA A 126 4.85 3.60 -17.21
C ALA A 126 3.83 4.17 -16.20
N ILE A 127 3.86 3.71 -14.94
CA ILE A 127 3.02 4.29 -13.87
C ILE A 127 3.42 5.74 -13.60
N GLY A 128 4.71 6.04 -13.53
CA GLY A 128 5.21 7.39 -13.35
C GLY A 128 4.74 8.35 -14.43
N GLU A 129 4.77 7.94 -15.70
CA GLU A 129 4.28 8.73 -16.84
C GLU A 129 2.77 9.00 -16.74
N ILE A 130 1.97 7.99 -16.38
CA ILE A 130 0.51 8.15 -16.24
C ILE A 130 0.16 9.22 -15.20
N VAL A 131 0.89 9.26 -14.10
CA VAL A 131 0.62 10.20 -13.00
C VAL A 131 1.40 11.51 -13.11
N GLY A 132 2.19 11.71 -14.17
CA GLY A 132 2.98 12.91 -14.37
C GLY A 132 4.12 13.07 -13.34
N LEU A 133 4.69 11.95 -12.87
CA LEU A 133 5.83 11.99 -11.97
C LEU A 133 7.03 12.65 -12.67
N PRO A 134 7.73 13.60 -12.01
CA PRO A 134 8.94 14.17 -12.57
C PRO A 134 9.96 13.10 -12.98
N LYS A 135 10.67 13.32 -14.09
CA LYS A 135 11.77 12.45 -14.53
C LYS A 135 12.99 12.66 -13.64
N ASP A 136 12.90 12.15 -12.43
CA ASP A 136 13.96 12.18 -11.42
C ASP A 136 14.27 10.73 -11.02
N GLU A 137 15.53 10.33 -11.19
CA GLU A 137 15.98 8.98 -10.86
C GLU A 137 15.86 8.63 -9.37
N ASN A 138 15.69 9.63 -8.51
CA ASN A 138 15.46 9.43 -7.08
C ASN A 138 14.00 9.15 -6.74
N LEU A 139 13.05 9.44 -7.64
CA LEU A 139 11.64 9.19 -7.43
C LEU A 139 11.26 7.82 -8.00
N LYS A 140 10.96 6.86 -7.13
CA LYS A 140 10.68 5.46 -7.49
C LYS A 140 9.25 5.06 -7.13
N PRO A 141 8.34 4.89 -8.11
CA PRO A 141 7.04 4.25 -7.85
C PRO A 141 7.24 2.85 -7.25
N PHE A 142 6.68 2.61 -6.06
CA PHE A 142 6.91 1.37 -5.32
C PHE A 142 5.75 0.39 -5.42
N CYS A 143 4.58 0.80 -4.97
CA CYS A 143 3.36 0.00 -5.06
C CYS A 143 2.13 0.92 -5.05
N ILE A 144 0.99 0.35 -5.43
CA ILE A 144 -0.30 1.01 -5.36
C ILE A 144 -1.16 0.27 -4.35
N ILE A 145 -1.58 0.96 -3.29
CA ILE A 145 -2.58 0.46 -2.35
C ILE A 145 -3.95 0.93 -2.84
N THR A 146 -4.78 -0.02 -3.29
CA THR A 146 -6.18 0.26 -3.56
C THR A 146 -7.00 0.09 -2.30
N LEU A 147 -7.99 0.96 -2.09
CA LEU A 147 -8.81 1.04 -0.89
C LEU A 147 -10.28 1.21 -1.26
N GLY A 148 -11.15 0.61 -0.45
CA GLY A 148 -12.59 0.76 -0.59
C GLY A 148 -13.33 -0.08 0.45
N TYR A 149 -14.64 0.08 0.53
CA TYR A 149 -15.47 -0.84 1.29
C TYR A 149 -15.52 -2.17 0.55
N PRO A 150 -15.30 -3.31 1.22
CA PRO A 150 -15.39 -4.61 0.56
C PRO A 150 -16.79 -4.83 -0.05
N ALA A 151 -16.86 -5.31 -1.29
CA ALA A 151 -18.10 -5.74 -1.92
C ALA A 151 -18.66 -6.98 -1.23
N GLU A 152 -19.94 -7.31 -1.50
CA GLU A 152 -20.58 -8.53 -0.98
C GLU A 152 -19.75 -9.79 -1.36
N GLY A 153 -19.49 -10.65 -0.38
CA GLY A 153 -18.65 -11.84 -0.53
C GLY A 153 -17.14 -11.58 -0.41
N TRP A 154 -16.73 -10.34 -0.26
CA TRP A 154 -15.36 -9.94 0.04
C TRP A 154 -15.28 -9.36 1.44
N GLU A 155 -14.48 -9.96 2.29
CA GLU A 155 -14.37 -9.52 3.69
C GLU A 155 -12.95 -9.73 4.24
N ASN A 156 -12.58 -8.91 5.20
CA ASN A 156 -11.46 -9.17 6.09
C ASN A 156 -11.90 -10.27 7.06
N LYS A 157 -11.20 -11.41 7.07
CA LYS A 157 -11.58 -12.57 7.89
C LYS A 157 -10.37 -13.31 8.43
N PHE A 158 -10.54 -13.91 9.57
CA PHE A 158 -9.50 -14.74 10.19
C PHE A 158 -9.01 -15.84 9.23
N MET A 159 -7.72 -16.03 9.23
CA MET A 159 -7.06 -17.15 8.57
C MET A 159 -5.87 -17.57 9.41
N ASP A 160 -5.89 -18.81 9.89
CA ASP A 160 -4.72 -19.38 10.57
C ASP A 160 -3.59 -19.60 9.54
N LYS A 161 -2.46 -18.94 9.80
CA LYS A 161 -1.25 -19.03 8.97
C LYS A 161 -0.02 -19.43 9.79
N PHE A 162 -0.23 -19.83 11.05
CA PHE A 162 0.86 -20.25 11.90
C PHE A 162 1.39 -21.61 11.42
N GLU A 163 2.68 -21.69 11.19
CA GLU A 163 3.39 -22.90 10.79
C GLU A 163 4.63 -23.07 11.67
N GLU A 164 4.55 -23.94 12.67
CA GLU A 164 5.62 -24.18 13.62
C GLU A 164 6.92 -24.65 12.94
N SER A 165 6.79 -25.37 11.82
CA SER A 165 7.93 -25.86 11.02
C SER A 165 8.82 -24.74 10.43
N ARG A 166 8.36 -23.50 10.44
CA ARG A 166 9.12 -22.32 9.99
C ARG A 166 9.87 -21.62 11.12
N ILE A 167 9.82 -22.17 12.34
CA ILE A 167 10.46 -21.58 13.52
C ILE A 167 11.68 -22.41 13.86
N HIS A 168 12.83 -21.78 13.92
CA HIS A 168 14.09 -22.38 14.26
C HIS A 168 14.67 -21.68 15.48
N TYR A 169 15.33 -22.41 16.36
CA TYR A 169 15.94 -21.91 17.59
C TYR A 169 17.45 -22.08 17.49
N GLU A 170 18.20 -21.00 17.70
CA GLU A 170 19.67 -20.93 17.73
C GLU A 170 20.34 -21.31 16.39
N THR A 171 19.91 -22.38 15.74
CA THR A 171 20.46 -22.86 14.45
C THR A 171 19.32 -23.19 13.49
N TYR A 172 19.60 -23.13 12.19
CA TYR A 172 18.68 -23.53 11.13
C TYR A 172 18.65 -25.03 10.97
#